data_1a0ecb5193e1473e4d444b69b7229f59
#
_entry.id   1a0ecb5193e1473e4d444b69b7229f59
#
_cell.length_a   1.000
_cell.length_b   1.000
_cell.length_c   1.000
_cell.angle_alpha   90.00
_cell.angle_beta   90.00
_cell.angle_gamma   90.00
#
_symmetry.space_group_name_H-M   'P 1'
#
loop_
_entity.id
_entity.type
_entity.pdbx_description
1 polymer ?
#
loop_
_entity_poly.entity_id
_entity_poly.type
_entity_poly.pdbx_seq_one_letter_code
_entity_poly.pdbx_strand_id
1 'polypeptide(L)'
;DLPTDKIVWDVGHQSYTHKILTGRKDGFASLRKFGGMSGFPKTDESDCDCFNTGHSSTSISAGLGLAMARQITGDDYHVVSVIGDGALTGGMAYEALNNASSIESNFIIVLNDNNMSISENVGGVSHYLSGFRTADAYRDLKNNVMNSLNQIPVYGERMVKRIRNTKSSIKQLFIPGMFFEEMGIIYLGPVDGSDIGEMCRIFEEAKRVDGPVLVHVITKKGAGYLPAEKFQIGRASCRERV
;
A
#
# COMPACT_ATOMS: atom_id res chain seq x y z
N ASP A 1 -4.80 4.79 15.93
CA ASP A 1 -5.71 5.61 16.77
C ASP A 1 -5.80 7.05 16.22
N LEU A 2 -6.86 7.34 15.41
CA LEU A 2 -7.10 8.69 14.89
C LEU A 2 -7.71 9.57 15.99
N PRO A 3 -7.35 10.86 16.05
CA PRO A 3 -6.49 11.63 15.13
C PRO A 3 -5.00 11.60 15.44
N THR A 4 -4.55 10.84 16.45
CA THR A 4 -3.13 10.77 16.84
C THR A 4 -2.28 10.23 15.70
N ASP A 5 -2.60 9.02 15.22
CA ASP A 5 -1.98 8.45 14.04
C ASP A 5 -2.35 9.23 12.77
N LYS A 6 -1.48 9.24 11.78
CA LYS A 6 -1.64 10.02 10.56
C LYS A 6 -1.86 9.11 9.36
N ILE A 7 -2.99 9.28 8.67
CA ILE A 7 -3.27 8.57 7.42
C ILE A 7 -3.33 9.57 6.27
N VAL A 8 -2.43 9.39 5.30
CA VAL A 8 -2.39 10.19 4.07
C VAL A 8 -2.92 9.37 2.91
N TRP A 9 -4.03 9.80 2.33
CA TRP A 9 -4.65 9.13 1.19
C TRP A 9 -4.14 9.71 -0.13
N ASP A 10 -3.70 8.84 -1.05
CA ASP A 10 -3.36 9.27 -2.39
C ASP A 10 -4.62 9.60 -3.18
N VAL A 11 -4.67 10.75 -3.84
CA VAL A 11 -5.87 11.34 -4.42
C VAL A 11 -6.98 11.55 -3.38
N GLY A 12 -7.36 10.51 -2.67
CA GLY A 12 -8.36 10.52 -1.60
C GLY A 12 -9.81 10.34 -2.06
N HIS A 13 -10.05 10.07 -3.35
CA HIS A 13 -11.40 9.84 -3.89
C HIS A 13 -12.05 8.54 -3.39
N GLN A 14 -11.28 7.63 -2.80
CA GLN A 14 -11.75 6.37 -2.22
C GLN A 14 -11.80 6.39 -0.68
N SER A 15 -11.66 7.55 -0.05
CA SER A 15 -11.65 7.72 1.41
C SER A 15 -13.03 7.81 2.05
N TYR A 16 -14.10 7.42 1.36
CA TYR A 16 -15.46 7.56 1.90
C TYR A 16 -15.69 6.69 3.14
N THR A 17 -15.15 5.49 3.17
CA THR A 17 -15.19 4.64 4.37
C THR A 17 -14.48 5.32 5.55
N HIS A 18 -13.34 5.96 5.32
CA HIS A 18 -12.65 6.77 6.33
C HIS A 18 -13.55 7.90 6.86
N LYS A 19 -14.23 8.64 5.98
CA LYS A 19 -15.17 9.70 6.39
C LYS A 19 -16.34 9.15 7.23
N ILE A 20 -16.87 7.97 6.85
CA ILE A 20 -17.95 7.32 7.61
C ILE A 20 -17.47 6.92 9.01
N LEU A 21 -16.30 6.27 9.09
CA LEU A 21 -15.73 5.78 10.35
C LEU A 21 -15.28 6.92 11.27
N THR A 22 -14.98 8.09 10.73
CA THR A 22 -14.61 9.30 11.48
C THR A 22 -15.79 10.24 11.74
N GLY A 23 -17.02 9.70 11.73
CA GLY A 23 -18.23 10.38 12.22
C GLY A 23 -18.95 11.26 11.20
N ARG A 24 -18.55 11.27 9.92
CA ARG A 24 -19.14 12.14 8.89
C ARG A 24 -20.23 11.47 8.03
N LYS A 25 -20.78 10.35 8.47
CA LYS A 25 -21.80 9.59 7.71
C LYS A 25 -23.00 10.43 7.30
N ASP A 26 -23.50 11.26 8.19
CA ASP A 26 -24.73 12.06 7.96
C ASP A 26 -24.51 13.19 6.95
N GLY A 27 -23.26 13.60 6.73
CA GLY A 27 -22.90 14.62 5.74
C GLY A 27 -22.96 14.15 4.27
N PHE A 28 -23.11 12.86 3.99
CA PHE A 28 -23.05 12.33 2.63
C PHE A 28 -24.14 12.85 1.69
N ALA A 29 -25.27 13.34 2.21
CA ALA A 29 -26.31 13.98 1.40
C ALA A 29 -25.79 15.27 0.70
N SER A 30 -24.75 15.91 1.25
CA SER A 30 -24.10 17.11 0.70
C SER A 30 -22.77 16.83 0.00
N LEU A 31 -22.40 15.55 -0.16
CA LEU A 31 -21.11 15.14 -0.75
C LEU A 31 -20.91 15.77 -2.12
N ARG A 32 -19.75 16.44 -2.33
CA ARG A 32 -19.35 17.13 -3.57
C ARG A 32 -20.28 18.26 -4.03
N LYS A 33 -21.18 18.73 -3.18
CA LYS A 33 -21.99 19.93 -3.45
C LYS A 33 -21.27 21.17 -2.95
N PHE A 34 -21.57 22.32 -3.57
CA PHE A 34 -21.03 23.61 -3.11
C PHE A 34 -21.42 23.87 -1.64
N GLY A 35 -20.43 24.19 -0.81
CA GLY A 35 -20.62 24.37 0.64
C GLY A 35 -20.92 23.09 1.42
N GLY A 36 -20.90 21.92 0.76
CA GLY A 36 -21.09 20.61 1.37
C GLY A 36 -19.79 19.87 1.63
N MET A 37 -19.89 18.59 1.97
CA MET A 37 -18.77 17.71 2.25
C MET A 37 -17.90 17.49 1.01
N SER A 38 -16.58 17.63 1.15
CA SER A 38 -15.61 17.36 0.08
C SER A 38 -15.59 15.88 -0.32
N GLY A 39 -15.35 15.63 -1.60
CA GLY A 39 -15.07 14.28 -2.10
C GLY A 39 -13.69 13.74 -1.73
N PHE A 40 -12.86 14.52 -1.04
CA PHE A 40 -11.50 14.20 -0.64
C PHE A 40 -11.30 14.51 0.85
N PRO A 41 -10.31 13.90 1.53
CA PRO A 41 -9.90 14.32 2.87
C PRO A 41 -9.56 15.81 2.92
N LYS A 42 -10.04 16.47 3.96
CA LYS A 42 -9.86 17.90 4.22
C LYS A 42 -9.65 18.15 5.69
N THR A 43 -8.56 18.83 6.03
CA THR A 43 -8.23 19.21 7.41
C THR A 43 -9.28 20.11 8.06
N ASP A 44 -10.01 20.88 7.25
CA ASP A 44 -11.09 21.74 7.71
C ASP A 44 -12.38 20.97 8.06
N GLU A 45 -12.49 19.70 7.64
CA GLU A 45 -13.68 18.90 7.89
C GLU A 45 -13.53 17.98 9.11
N SER A 46 -12.32 17.59 9.46
CA SER A 46 -12.07 16.66 10.56
C SER A 46 -10.60 16.65 10.97
N ASP A 47 -10.35 16.60 12.28
CA ASP A 47 -9.01 16.41 12.85
C ASP A 47 -8.39 15.05 12.45
N CYS A 48 -9.23 14.10 12.00
CA CYS A 48 -8.78 12.81 11.47
C CYS A 48 -8.20 12.90 10.05
N ASP A 49 -8.35 14.03 9.37
CA ASP A 49 -7.79 14.29 8.04
C ASP A 49 -6.50 15.12 8.19
N CYS A 50 -5.37 14.45 8.27
CA CYS A 50 -4.09 15.12 8.54
C CYS A 50 -3.50 15.87 7.34
N PHE A 51 -4.07 15.71 6.12
CA PHE A 51 -3.56 16.31 4.89
C PHE A 51 -4.67 16.55 3.87
N ASN A 52 -4.66 17.71 3.22
CA ASN A 52 -5.59 18.03 2.14
C ASN A 52 -5.17 17.30 0.86
N THR A 53 -5.96 16.34 0.40
CA THR A 53 -5.64 15.51 -0.76
C THR A 53 -6.49 15.87 -1.99
N GLY A 54 -6.17 15.30 -3.13
CA GLY A 54 -6.86 15.49 -4.41
C GLY A 54 -5.96 15.19 -5.60
N HIS A 55 -4.66 15.36 -5.45
CA HIS A 55 -3.66 15.09 -6.49
C HIS A 55 -3.09 13.67 -6.33
N SER A 56 -2.80 12.99 -7.46
CA SER A 56 -2.17 11.67 -7.45
C SER A 56 -0.69 11.73 -7.13
N SER A 57 -0.16 10.62 -6.63
CA SER A 57 1.27 10.36 -6.36
C SER A 57 1.89 11.23 -5.24
N THR A 58 1.08 11.88 -4.41
CA THR A 58 1.54 12.81 -3.37
C THR A 58 1.62 12.19 -1.98
N SER A 59 0.91 11.08 -1.73
CA SER A 59 0.72 10.52 -0.39
C SER A 59 2.01 10.08 0.28
N ILE A 60 2.92 9.46 -0.48
CA ILE A 60 4.19 8.97 0.07
C ILE A 60 5.08 10.15 0.49
N SER A 61 5.19 11.19 -0.35
CA SER A 61 5.95 12.40 0.01
C SER A 61 5.40 13.10 1.25
N ALA A 62 4.08 13.27 1.32
CA ALA A 62 3.44 13.92 2.47
C ALA A 62 3.59 13.07 3.74
N GLY A 63 3.38 11.76 3.64
CA GLY A 63 3.57 10.83 4.76
C GLY A 63 5.01 10.77 5.23
N LEU A 64 5.99 10.78 4.30
CA LEU A 64 7.41 10.84 4.63
C LEU A 64 7.73 12.11 5.42
N GLY A 65 7.19 13.26 5.00
CA GLY A 65 7.36 14.51 5.73
C GLY A 65 6.82 14.44 7.16
N LEU A 66 5.64 13.81 7.37
CA LEU A 66 5.06 13.59 8.70
C LEU A 66 5.91 12.62 9.54
N ALA A 67 6.44 11.55 8.93
CA ALA A 67 7.32 10.60 9.62
C ALA A 67 8.65 11.24 10.04
N MET A 68 9.22 12.09 9.20
CA MET A 68 10.42 12.87 9.55
C MET A 68 10.12 13.90 10.65
N ALA A 69 8.99 14.61 10.56
CA ALA A 69 8.58 15.54 11.60
C ALA A 69 8.45 14.84 12.97
N ARG A 70 7.76 13.69 13.01
CA ARG A 70 7.65 12.86 14.20
C ARG A 70 9.03 12.49 14.79
N GLN A 71 9.97 12.10 13.95
CA GLN A 71 11.34 11.76 14.39
C GLN A 71 12.05 12.98 15.01
N ILE A 72 11.85 14.16 14.43
CA ILE A 72 12.47 15.41 14.94
C ILE A 72 11.83 15.85 16.27
N THR A 73 10.51 15.73 16.38
CA THR A 73 9.77 16.14 17.60
C THR A 73 9.83 15.12 18.72
N GLY A 74 10.18 13.87 18.41
CA GLY A 74 10.19 12.75 19.36
C GLY A 74 8.78 12.26 19.73
N ASP A 75 7.79 12.53 18.88
CA ASP A 75 6.42 12.07 19.06
C ASP A 75 6.28 10.57 18.79
N ASP A 76 5.26 9.93 19.38
CA ASP A 76 4.95 8.51 19.23
C ASP A 76 3.57 8.33 18.59
N TYR A 77 3.54 8.37 17.25
CA TYR A 77 2.36 8.04 16.44
C TYR A 77 2.76 7.34 15.15
N HIS A 78 1.86 6.54 14.59
CA HIS A 78 2.10 5.91 13.30
C HIS A 78 1.75 6.82 12.13
N VAL A 79 2.53 6.70 11.05
CA VAL A 79 2.26 7.37 9.78
C VAL A 79 2.01 6.32 8.71
N VAL A 80 0.85 6.43 8.07
CA VAL A 80 0.40 5.50 7.02
C VAL A 80 0.07 6.28 5.76
N SER A 81 0.75 5.99 4.66
CA SER A 81 0.39 6.49 3.32
C SER A 81 -0.34 5.40 2.53
N VAL A 82 -1.52 5.69 2.02
CA VAL A 82 -2.29 4.76 1.20
C VAL A 82 -2.25 5.22 -0.24
N ILE A 83 -1.66 4.40 -1.12
CA ILE A 83 -1.50 4.70 -2.54
C ILE A 83 -2.07 3.59 -3.41
N GLY A 84 -2.74 3.94 -4.50
CA GLY A 84 -3.17 2.97 -5.51
C GLY A 84 -2.05 2.63 -6.49
N ASP A 85 -2.14 1.45 -7.09
CA ASP A 85 -1.21 0.95 -8.10
C ASP A 85 -1.07 1.89 -9.32
N GLY A 86 -2.17 2.52 -9.75
CA GLY A 86 -2.13 3.54 -10.79
C GLY A 86 -1.39 4.81 -10.38
N ALA A 87 -1.59 5.30 -9.15
CA ALA A 87 -0.91 6.48 -8.64
C ALA A 87 0.59 6.22 -8.36
N LEU A 88 0.94 4.97 -8.03
CA LEU A 88 2.34 4.56 -7.85
C LEU A 88 3.16 4.69 -9.14
N THR A 89 2.55 4.74 -10.32
CA THR A 89 3.27 4.93 -11.58
C THR A 89 3.78 6.36 -11.79
N GLY A 90 3.40 7.31 -10.94
CA GLY A 90 3.83 8.71 -11.05
C GLY A 90 5.26 8.93 -10.52
N GLY A 91 6.02 9.81 -11.18
CA GLY A 91 7.41 10.08 -10.85
C GLY A 91 7.61 10.56 -9.40
N MET A 92 6.70 11.40 -8.89
CA MET A 92 6.76 11.89 -7.51
C MET A 92 6.70 10.75 -6.47
N ALA A 93 5.94 9.68 -6.73
CA ALA A 93 5.92 8.51 -5.86
C ALA A 93 7.28 7.83 -5.80
N TYR A 94 8.00 7.73 -6.93
CA TYR A 94 9.36 7.15 -6.95
C TYR A 94 10.39 8.02 -6.26
N GLU A 95 10.31 9.32 -6.42
CA GLU A 95 11.17 10.25 -5.68
C GLU A 95 10.96 10.12 -4.18
N ALA A 96 9.70 9.99 -3.76
CA ALA A 96 9.35 9.77 -2.37
C ALA A 96 9.84 8.43 -1.83
N LEU A 97 9.70 7.33 -2.59
CA LEU A 97 10.23 6.02 -2.22
C LEU A 97 11.75 6.04 -2.11
N ASN A 98 12.43 6.70 -3.05
CA ASN A 98 13.88 6.86 -3.00
C ASN A 98 14.33 7.60 -1.73
N ASN A 99 13.61 8.65 -1.33
CA ASN A 99 13.91 9.38 -0.09
C ASN A 99 13.49 8.60 1.16
N ALA A 100 12.40 7.83 1.10
CA ALA A 100 11.93 7.02 2.22
C ALA A 100 12.94 5.94 2.62
N SER A 101 13.77 5.46 1.69
CA SER A 101 14.80 4.47 1.97
C SER A 101 15.85 4.92 3.00
N SER A 102 15.99 6.22 3.21
CA SER A 102 16.96 6.80 4.16
C SER A 102 16.39 7.08 5.55
N ILE A 103 15.09 6.83 5.79
CA ILE A 103 14.47 7.07 7.09
C ILE A 103 14.69 5.85 8.01
N GLU A 104 15.11 6.11 9.26
CA GLU A 104 15.36 5.08 10.27
C GLU A 104 14.18 4.89 11.23
N SER A 105 13.01 5.41 10.92
CA SER A 105 11.81 5.29 11.74
C SER A 105 10.66 4.64 10.98
N ASN A 106 9.75 4.01 11.71
CA ASN A 106 8.59 3.34 11.11
C ASN A 106 7.80 4.26 10.20
N PHE A 107 7.60 3.86 8.95
CA PHE A 107 6.74 4.53 7.97
C PHE A 107 6.03 3.48 7.13
N ILE A 108 4.71 3.40 7.24
CA ILE A 108 3.91 2.39 6.58
C ILE A 108 3.35 2.93 5.26
N ILE A 109 3.67 2.25 4.16
CA ILE A 109 3.14 2.54 2.83
C ILE A 109 2.22 1.39 2.45
N VAL A 110 0.93 1.66 2.26
CA VAL A 110 -0.06 0.67 1.83
C VAL A 110 -0.26 0.81 0.33
N LEU A 111 0.19 -0.19 -0.42
CA LEU A 111 -0.08 -0.29 -1.85
C LEU A 111 -1.40 -1.05 -2.05
N ASN A 112 -2.45 -0.32 -2.43
CA ASN A 112 -3.74 -0.88 -2.78
C ASN A 112 -3.76 -1.23 -4.28
N ASP A 113 -3.51 -2.49 -4.59
CA ASP A 113 -3.44 -3.00 -5.96
C ASP A 113 -4.77 -3.62 -6.40
N ASN A 114 -5.44 -2.98 -7.33
CA ASN A 114 -6.66 -3.51 -7.97
C ASN A 114 -6.55 -3.61 -9.50
N ASN A 115 -5.34 -3.42 -10.05
CA ASN A 115 -5.01 -3.45 -11.49
C ASN A 115 -5.70 -2.37 -12.34
N MET A 116 -6.26 -1.36 -11.72
CA MET A 116 -7.02 -0.36 -12.45
C MET A 116 -6.76 1.05 -11.93
N SER A 117 -6.44 1.94 -12.85
CA SER A 117 -6.65 3.38 -12.65
C SER A 117 -8.01 3.78 -13.26
N ILE A 118 -8.05 4.67 -14.24
CA ILE A 118 -9.25 4.95 -15.06
C ILE A 118 -9.43 3.84 -16.10
N SER A 119 -8.33 3.31 -16.65
CA SER A 119 -8.19 2.14 -17.50
C SER A 119 -7.25 1.14 -16.86
N GLU A 120 -6.98 0.03 -17.52
CA GLU A 120 -5.92 -0.89 -17.11
C GLU A 120 -4.58 -0.15 -17.05
N ASN A 121 -3.79 -0.46 -16.02
CA ASN A 121 -2.48 0.14 -15.86
C ASN A 121 -1.51 -0.35 -16.94
N VAL A 122 -0.67 0.56 -17.43
CA VAL A 122 0.36 0.26 -18.44
C VAL A 122 1.75 0.60 -17.92
N GLY A 123 2.77 0.01 -18.54
CA GLY A 123 4.17 0.31 -18.22
C GLY A 123 4.86 -0.75 -17.36
N GLY A 124 6.18 -0.59 -17.17
CA GLY A 124 7.03 -1.58 -16.52
C GLY A 124 6.64 -1.93 -15.10
N VAL A 125 6.18 -0.94 -14.33
CA VAL A 125 5.71 -1.14 -12.95
C VAL A 125 4.42 -1.94 -12.90
N SER A 126 3.47 -1.62 -13.79
CA SER A 126 2.25 -2.41 -13.90
C SER A 126 2.56 -3.86 -14.29
N HIS A 127 3.50 -4.06 -15.19
CA HIS A 127 4.01 -5.40 -15.55
C HIS A 127 4.64 -6.10 -14.34
N TYR A 128 5.45 -5.39 -13.58
CA TYR A 128 6.08 -5.92 -12.37
C TYR A 128 5.02 -6.32 -11.33
N LEU A 129 4.06 -5.44 -11.03
CA LEU A 129 2.97 -5.72 -10.08
C LEU A 129 2.03 -6.83 -10.58
N SER A 130 1.79 -6.95 -11.90
CA SER A 130 0.93 -8.00 -12.45
C SER A 130 1.48 -9.42 -12.20
N GLY A 131 2.79 -9.58 -12.09
CA GLY A 131 3.41 -10.85 -11.71
C GLY A 131 3.06 -11.33 -10.31
N PHE A 132 2.54 -10.46 -9.43
CA PHE A 132 2.16 -10.79 -8.05
C PHE A 132 0.72 -11.26 -7.88
N ARG A 133 -0.12 -11.01 -8.87
CA ARG A 133 -1.57 -11.33 -8.80
C ARG A 133 -1.86 -12.80 -8.96
N THR A 134 -0.91 -13.58 -9.42
CA THR A 134 -0.96 -15.03 -9.34
C THR A 134 -0.48 -15.52 -7.98
N ALA A 135 -1.17 -15.02 -6.92
CA ALA A 135 -0.80 -15.28 -5.53
C ALA A 135 -0.72 -16.77 -5.17
N ASP A 136 -1.50 -17.62 -5.84
CA ASP A 136 -1.41 -19.09 -5.69
C ASP A 136 -0.06 -19.61 -6.16
N ALA A 137 0.45 -19.12 -7.29
CA ALA A 137 1.78 -19.53 -7.77
C ALA A 137 2.91 -19.04 -6.84
N TYR A 138 2.74 -17.90 -6.18
CA TYR A 138 3.70 -17.41 -5.19
C TYR A 138 3.63 -18.19 -3.87
N ARG A 139 2.43 -18.47 -3.37
CA ARG A 139 2.23 -19.32 -2.18
C ARG A 139 2.80 -20.72 -2.41
N ASP A 140 2.54 -21.29 -3.56
CA ASP A 140 3.03 -22.61 -3.94
C ASP A 140 4.56 -22.59 -4.14
N LEU A 141 5.12 -21.57 -4.77
CA LEU A 141 6.56 -21.43 -4.91
C LEU A 141 7.24 -21.22 -3.57
N LYS A 142 6.73 -20.35 -2.70
CA LYS A 142 7.24 -20.13 -1.35
C LYS A 142 7.18 -21.41 -0.50
N ASN A 143 6.04 -22.09 -0.53
CA ASN A 143 5.85 -23.34 0.21
C ASN A 143 6.73 -24.46 -0.34
N ASN A 144 6.86 -24.57 -1.67
CA ASN A 144 7.70 -25.57 -2.31
C ASN A 144 9.19 -25.32 -2.05
N VAL A 145 9.64 -24.06 -2.09
CA VAL A 145 11.03 -23.69 -1.75
C VAL A 145 11.32 -23.92 -0.27
N MET A 146 10.41 -23.53 0.64
CA MET A 146 10.55 -23.77 2.07
C MET A 146 10.53 -25.26 2.40
N ASN A 147 9.64 -26.05 1.79
CA ASN A 147 9.54 -27.48 1.97
C ASN A 147 10.77 -28.19 1.41
N SER A 148 11.29 -27.76 0.26
CA SER A 148 12.51 -28.32 -0.33
C SER A 148 13.75 -28.00 0.51
N LEU A 149 13.80 -26.81 1.12
CA LEU A 149 14.89 -26.42 2.05
C LEU A 149 14.83 -27.20 3.36
N ASN A 150 13.64 -27.54 3.84
CA ASN A 150 13.45 -28.34 5.07
C ASN A 150 13.74 -29.85 4.85
N GLN A 151 13.79 -30.33 3.61
CA GLN A 151 14.09 -31.71 3.25
C GLN A 151 15.58 -31.98 2.99
N ILE A 152 16.44 -30.95 3.02
CA ILE A 152 17.89 -31.15 2.85
C ILE A 152 18.50 -31.47 4.22
N PRO A 153 19.06 -32.67 4.42
CA PRO A 153 19.76 -33.00 5.66
C PRO A 153 20.90 -32.02 5.89
N VAL A 154 21.01 -31.58 7.11
CA VAL A 154 21.99 -30.57 7.58
C VAL A 154 23.42 -31.04 7.28
N TYR A 155 24.04 -30.54 6.25
CA TYR A 155 25.49 -30.63 6.02
C TYR A 155 26.08 -29.21 6.03
N GLY A 156 26.66 -28.86 7.17
CA GLY A 156 27.75 -27.90 7.36
C GLY A 156 27.48 -26.43 7.06
N GLU A 157 27.82 -25.57 8.02
CA GLU A 157 27.79 -24.09 7.97
C GLU A 157 28.43 -23.46 6.70
N ARG A 158 29.36 -24.17 6.06
CA ARG A 158 29.99 -23.74 4.80
C ARG A 158 29.05 -23.79 3.60
N MET A 159 28.07 -24.69 3.59
CA MET A 159 27.09 -24.82 2.53
C MET A 159 25.97 -23.76 2.67
N VAL A 160 25.62 -23.40 3.90
CA VAL A 160 24.67 -22.30 4.18
C VAL A 160 25.19 -20.96 3.65
N LYS A 161 26.49 -20.70 3.75
CA LYS A 161 27.11 -19.49 3.21
C LYS A 161 27.12 -19.47 1.67
N ARG A 162 27.30 -20.63 1.02
CA ARG A 162 27.23 -20.77 -0.45
C ARG A 162 25.78 -20.67 -0.97
N ILE A 163 24.81 -21.27 -0.26
CA ILE A 163 23.38 -21.17 -0.55
C ILE A 163 22.90 -19.74 -0.35
N ARG A 164 23.43 -18.97 0.60
CA ARG A 164 23.12 -17.56 0.80
C ARG A 164 23.53 -16.71 -0.40
N ASN A 165 24.66 -16.99 -1.04
CA ASN A 165 25.12 -16.32 -2.25
C ASN A 165 24.38 -16.83 -3.52
N THR A 166 23.97 -18.10 -3.55
CA THR A 166 23.16 -18.67 -4.64
C THR A 166 21.68 -18.26 -4.50
N LYS A 167 21.18 -18.05 -3.25
CA LYS A 167 19.87 -17.46 -3.00
C LYS A 167 19.74 -16.06 -3.60
N SER A 168 20.80 -15.24 -3.62
CA SER A 168 20.74 -13.93 -4.27
C SER A 168 20.53 -14.05 -5.79
N SER A 169 21.12 -15.03 -6.43
CA SER A 169 21.01 -15.22 -7.89
C SER A 169 19.69 -15.87 -8.32
N ILE A 170 19.10 -16.74 -7.48
CA ILE A 170 17.77 -17.31 -7.72
C ILE A 170 16.68 -16.31 -7.29
N LYS A 171 16.94 -15.49 -6.24
CA LYS A 171 16.07 -14.39 -5.86
C LYS A 171 15.91 -13.37 -7.00
N GLN A 172 16.94 -13.14 -7.80
CA GLN A 172 16.91 -12.17 -8.89
C GLN A 172 15.93 -12.51 -10.02
N LEU A 173 15.42 -13.73 -10.10
CA LEU A 173 14.56 -14.12 -11.22
C LEU A 173 13.06 -13.98 -10.96
N PHE A 174 12.54 -14.04 -9.71
CA PHE A 174 11.08 -14.14 -9.53
C PHE A 174 10.50 -13.81 -8.14
N ILE A 175 11.12 -12.99 -7.27
CA ILE A 175 10.51 -12.70 -5.95
C ILE A 175 9.76 -11.37 -5.98
N PRO A 176 8.45 -11.39 -5.66
CA PRO A 176 7.67 -10.18 -5.42
C PRO A 176 8.33 -9.30 -4.35
N GLY A 177 8.32 -7.99 -4.56
CA GLY A 177 8.85 -7.05 -3.58
C GLY A 177 10.33 -6.72 -3.72
N MET A 178 11.10 -7.49 -4.50
CA MET A 178 12.54 -7.28 -4.63
C MET A 178 12.94 -5.87 -5.05
N PHE A 179 12.15 -5.24 -5.92
CA PHE A 179 12.35 -3.84 -6.29
C PHE A 179 12.32 -2.90 -5.08
N PHE A 180 11.35 -3.08 -4.18
CA PHE A 180 11.23 -2.27 -2.98
C PHE A 180 12.30 -2.63 -1.94
N GLU A 181 12.62 -3.92 -1.79
CA GLU A 181 13.68 -4.38 -0.88
C GLU A 181 15.06 -3.89 -1.31
N GLU A 182 15.36 -3.84 -2.62
CA GLU A 182 16.60 -3.26 -3.14
C GLU A 182 16.69 -1.75 -2.96
N MET A 183 15.55 -1.09 -2.86
CA MET A 183 15.46 0.32 -2.46
C MET A 183 15.57 0.52 -0.94
N GLY A 184 15.72 -0.53 -0.13
CA GLY A 184 15.77 -0.43 1.33
C GLY A 184 14.40 -0.36 2.02
N ILE A 185 13.31 -0.65 1.31
CA ILE A 185 11.94 -0.67 1.83
C ILE A 185 11.53 -2.11 2.08
N ILE A 186 11.17 -2.45 3.31
CA ILE A 186 10.72 -3.79 3.65
C ILE A 186 9.38 -4.05 2.98
N TYR A 187 9.28 -5.19 2.27
CA TYR A 187 8.06 -5.57 1.58
C TYR A 187 7.30 -6.66 2.34
N LEU A 188 6.04 -6.39 2.64
CA LEU A 188 5.09 -7.33 3.25
C LEU A 188 3.93 -7.59 2.31
N GLY A 189 3.66 -8.83 2.02
CA GLY A 189 2.57 -9.24 1.14
C GLY A 189 3.02 -10.08 -0.05
N PRO A 190 2.18 -10.22 -1.10
CA PRO A 190 0.84 -9.65 -1.19
C PRO A 190 -0.18 -10.34 -0.28
N VAL A 191 -1.16 -9.57 0.20
CA VAL A 191 -2.27 -10.07 1.03
C VAL A 191 -3.61 -9.75 0.40
N ASP A 192 -4.61 -10.58 0.67
CA ASP A 192 -5.98 -10.33 0.21
C ASP A 192 -6.65 -9.26 1.10
N GLY A 193 -7.00 -8.12 0.50
CA GLY A 193 -7.67 -7.02 1.20
C GLY A 193 -9.10 -7.34 1.67
N SER A 194 -9.67 -8.46 1.27
CA SER A 194 -10.96 -8.95 1.79
C SER A 194 -10.82 -9.78 3.07
N ASP A 195 -9.63 -10.29 3.38
CA ASP A 195 -9.33 -11.00 4.61
C ASP A 195 -8.90 -10.04 5.72
N ILE A 196 -9.87 -9.62 6.54
CA ILE A 196 -9.64 -8.67 7.65
C ILE A 196 -8.66 -9.26 8.68
N GLY A 197 -8.70 -10.57 8.93
CA GLY A 197 -7.82 -11.23 9.89
C GLY A 197 -6.36 -11.17 9.44
N GLU A 198 -6.10 -11.50 8.18
CA GLU A 198 -4.75 -11.40 7.58
C GLU A 198 -4.28 -9.94 7.53
N MET A 199 -5.18 -9.01 7.16
CA MET A 199 -4.88 -7.57 7.17
C MET A 199 -4.46 -7.06 8.55
N CYS A 200 -5.20 -7.41 9.61
CA CYS A 200 -4.83 -7.02 10.97
C CYS A 200 -3.46 -7.58 11.35
N ARG A 201 -3.18 -8.84 11.05
CA ARG A 201 -1.90 -9.49 11.36
C ARG A 201 -0.73 -8.79 10.67
N ILE A 202 -0.87 -8.49 9.36
CA ILE A 202 0.22 -7.86 8.60
C ILE A 202 0.48 -6.42 9.04
N PHE A 203 -0.57 -5.68 9.44
CA PHE A 203 -0.38 -4.34 9.99
C PHE A 203 0.29 -4.36 11.37
N GLU A 204 0.02 -5.37 12.20
CA GLU A 204 0.77 -5.55 13.46
C GLU A 204 2.25 -5.86 13.21
N GLU A 205 2.57 -6.61 12.16
CA GLU A 205 3.96 -6.82 11.74
C GLU A 205 4.58 -5.50 11.21
N ALA A 206 3.86 -4.76 10.37
CA ALA A 206 4.32 -3.51 9.79
C ALA A 206 4.65 -2.45 10.85
N LYS A 207 3.86 -2.37 11.92
CA LYS A 207 4.12 -1.44 13.04
C LYS A 207 5.42 -1.72 13.80
N ARG A 208 5.91 -2.96 13.77
CA ARG A 208 7.14 -3.38 14.47
C ARG A 208 8.40 -3.19 13.65
N VAL A 209 8.28 -2.76 12.41
CA VAL A 209 9.42 -2.54 11.52
C VAL A 209 10.07 -1.20 11.87
N ASP A 210 11.37 -1.23 12.14
CA ASP A 210 12.18 -0.03 12.25
C ASP A 210 12.63 0.40 10.87
N GLY A 211 11.88 1.32 10.25
CA GLY A 211 12.13 1.80 8.91
C GLY A 211 10.88 1.81 8.01
N PRO A 212 11.06 2.15 6.72
CA PRO A 212 9.96 2.16 5.77
C PRO A 212 9.53 0.74 5.41
N VAL A 213 8.22 0.52 5.42
CA VAL A 213 7.62 -0.77 5.09
C VAL A 213 6.48 -0.58 4.09
N LEU A 214 6.48 -1.39 3.04
CA LEU A 214 5.40 -1.41 2.05
C LEU A 214 4.55 -2.66 2.26
N VAL A 215 3.27 -2.44 2.60
CA VAL A 215 2.24 -3.47 2.70
C VAL A 215 1.49 -3.53 1.38
N HIS A 216 1.65 -4.62 0.64
CA HIS A 216 0.99 -4.82 -0.65
C HIS A 216 -0.34 -5.54 -0.45
N VAL A 217 -1.43 -4.86 -0.75
CA VAL A 217 -2.80 -5.35 -0.57
C VAL A 217 -3.47 -5.51 -1.93
N ILE A 218 -3.89 -6.72 -2.25
CA ILE A 218 -4.65 -7.01 -3.47
C ILE A 218 -6.13 -6.80 -3.17
N THR A 219 -6.79 -5.98 -3.97
CA THR A 219 -8.21 -5.69 -3.84
C THR A 219 -8.93 -5.86 -5.17
N LYS A 220 -10.25 -6.00 -5.11
CA LYS A 220 -11.10 -6.02 -6.29
C LYS A 220 -12.00 -4.79 -6.29
N LYS A 221 -11.80 -3.92 -7.28
CA LYS A 221 -12.61 -2.71 -7.41
C LYS A 221 -14.08 -3.04 -7.62
N GLY A 222 -14.96 -2.47 -6.79
CA GLY A 222 -16.40 -2.71 -6.83
C GLY A 222 -16.84 -4.01 -6.15
N ALA A 223 -15.96 -4.70 -5.41
CA ALA A 223 -16.30 -5.92 -4.68
C ALA A 223 -17.51 -5.72 -3.76
N GLY A 224 -18.43 -6.69 -3.78
CA GLY A 224 -19.66 -6.66 -2.99
C GLY A 224 -20.83 -5.92 -3.65
N TYR A 225 -20.64 -5.25 -4.77
CA TYR A 225 -21.70 -4.60 -5.54
C TYR A 225 -21.78 -5.16 -6.96
N LEU A 226 -22.68 -6.11 -7.20
CA LEU A 226 -22.80 -6.86 -8.46
C LEU A 226 -22.84 -6.00 -9.74
N PRO A 227 -23.54 -4.84 -9.80
CA PRO A 227 -23.50 -4.00 -10.98
C PRO A 227 -22.08 -3.45 -11.27
N ALA A 228 -21.32 -3.06 -10.24
CA ALA A 228 -19.95 -2.61 -10.40
C ALA A 228 -18.99 -3.77 -10.75
N GLU A 229 -19.28 -4.98 -10.34
CA GLU A 229 -18.49 -6.16 -10.70
C GLU A 229 -18.69 -6.59 -12.15
N LYS A 230 -19.92 -6.45 -12.68
CA LYS A 230 -20.27 -6.87 -14.05
C LYS A 230 -19.96 -5.82 -15.11
N PHE A 231 -20.08 -4.55 -14.78
CA PHE A 231 -19.92 -3.44 -15.72
C PHE A 231 -18.72 -2.58 -15.32
N GLN A 232 -17.68 -2.63 -16.14
CA GLN A 232 -16.44 -1.87 -15.87
C GLN A 232 -16.62 -0.35 -16.07
N ILE A 233 -17.53 0.07 -16.92
CA ILE A 233 -17.89 1.49 -17.09
C ILE A 233 -18.54 1.98 -15.80
N GLY A 234 -17.96 3.02 -15.20
CA GLY A 234 -18.36 3.54 -13.88
C GLY A 234 -17.54 3.04 -12.71
N ARG A 235 -16.77 1.95 -12.85
CA ARG A 235 -15.78 1.55 -11.83
C ARG A 235 -14.57 2.48 -11.82
N ALA A 236 -14.19 2.95 -13.00
CA ALA A 236 -12.90 3.58 -13.23
C ALA A 236 -12.83 5.02 -12.74
N SER A 237 -13.93 5.70 -12.58
CA SER A 237 -13.91 7.05 -12.09
C SER A 237 -15.08 7.31 -11.16
N CYS A 238 -14.79 7.95 -10.05
CA CYS A 238 -15.77 8.70 -9.31
C CYS A 238 -16.13 10.00 -10.07
N ARG A 239 -15.96 10.01 -11.38
CA ARG A 239 -16.45 11.11 -12.18
C ARG A 239 -17.95 11.05 -12.16
N GLU A 240 -18.50 11.93 -11.39
CA GLU A 240 -19.85 12.36 -11.55
C GLU A 240 -20.04 12.74 -13.03
N ARG A 241 -20.88 11.98 -13.69
CA ARG A 241 -21.61 12.60 -14.77
C ARG A 241 -22.68 13.45 -14.10
N VAL A 242 -22.40 14.71 -13.97
CA VAL A 242 -23.43 15.73 -13.76
C VAL A 242 -24.28 15.77 -15.02
#